data_1fd2d1af94fcd7db48ea20403f1c06af
#
_entry.id   1fd2d1af94fcd7db48ea20403f1c06af
#
_cell.length_a   1.000
_cell.length_b   1.000
_cell.length_c   1.000
_cell.angle_alpha   90.00
_cell.angle_beta   90.00
_cell.angle_gamma   90.00
#
_symmetry.space_group_name_H-M   'P 1'
#
loop_
_entity.id
_entity.type
_entity.pdbx_description
1 polymer ?
#
loop_
_entity_poly.entity_id
_entity_poly.type
_entity_poly.pdbx_seq_one_letter_code
_entity_poly.pdbx_strand_id
1 'polypeptide(L)'
;MEPIPLSAIQHAVYCLRQAALIHLERLWAENRFTAEGDVLHAVADKGGARRIKGVRRVLSLHLGSTRLNIAGVADLVEFAPDGTALPVEYKRGKPKLHRADEAQLCAQALCLEEMTGRPVPEGALFYAETRRRVAVPFDAELRALTEATIADLARVLASGETPPPTPQKSRCRACSLAELCRPEVFGRPARAWRDRMIAKSLEGAGP
;
A
#
# COMPACT_ATOMS: atom_id res chain seq x y z
N MET A 1 -7.26 14.93 11.98
CA MET A 1 -7.36 14.03 10.80
C MET A 1 -7.00 12.63 11.26
N GLU A 2 -7.75 11.62 10.87
CA GLU A 2 -7.39 10.22 11.20
C GLU A 2 -6.02 9.88 10.62
N PRO A 3 -5.22 9.05 11.30
CA PRO A 3 -3.93 8.60 10.77
C PRO A 3 -4.10 7.83 9.46
N ILE A 4 -3.17 8.04 8.55
CA ILE A 4 -3.12 7.30 7.27
C ILE A 4 -2.73 5.85 7.56
N PRO A 5 -3.49 4.85 7.09
CA PRO A 5 -3.14 3.45 7.28
C PRO A 5 -1.80 3.08 6.61
N LEU A 6 -0.95 2.32 7.30
CA LEU A 6 0.33 1.85 6.74
C LEU A 6 0.14 1.10 5.40
N SER A 7 -0.94 0.34 5.26
CA SER A 7 -1.28 -0.34 4.01
C SER A 7 -1.61 0.61 2.85
N ALA A 8 -2.05 1.83 3.13
CA ALA A 8 -2.35 2.83 2.10
C ALA A 8 -1.09 3.29 1.36
N ILE A 9 0.08 3.21 2.00
CA ILE A 9 1.35 3.66 1.43
C ILE A 9 1.73 2.78 0.24
N GLN A 10 1.60 1.45 0.34
CA GLN A 10 1.86 0.58 -0.80
C GLN A 10 0.93 0.86 -1.98
N HIS A 11 -0.35 1.17 -1.70
CA HIS A 11 -1.31 1.54 -2.73
C HIS A 11 -0.92 2.85 -3.41
N ALA A 12 -0.46 3.84 -2.64
CA ALA A 12 -0.05 5.14 -3.15
C ALA A 12 1.24 5.07 -4.00
N VAL A 13 2.25 4.29 -3.59
CA VAL A 13 3.45 4.03 -4.41
C VAL A 13 3.08 3.34 -5.71
N TYR A 14 2.11 2.44 -5.69
CA TYR A 14 1.62 1.80 -6.91
C TYR A 14 0.91 2.80 -7.81
N CYS A 15 -0.06 3.54 -7.26
CA CYS A 15 -0.84 4.56 -7.95
C CYS A 15 -1.63 5.39 -6.93
N LEU A 16 -1.42 6.72 -6.87
CA LEU A 16 -2.17 7.61 -5.96
C LEU A 16 -3.68 7.50 -6.16
N ARG A 17 -4.15 7.34 -7.41
CA ARG A 17 -5.57 7.13 -7.69
C ARG A 17 -6.08 5.81 -7.09
N GLN A 18 -5.29 4.72 -7.13
CA GLN A 18 -5.67 3.47 -6.48
C GLN A 18 -5.85 3.68 -4.97
N ALA A 19 -4.91 4.38 -4.34
CA ALA A 19 -5.01 4.70 -2.91
C ALA A 19 -6.25 5.57 -2.62
N ALA A 20 -6.55 6.57 -3.44
CA ALA A 20 -7.75 7.40 -3.28
C ALA A 20 -9.04 6.59 -3.45
N LEU A 21 -9.13 5.75 -4.48
CA LEU A 21 -10.31 4.89 -4.69
C LEU A 21 -10.58 4.00 -3.47
N ILE A 22 -9.53 3.44 -2.86
CA ILE A 22 -9.66 2.55 -1.69
C ILE A 22 -9.96 3.34 -0.42
N HIS A 23 -9.15 4.37 -0.13
CA HIS A 23 -9.14 5.00 1.20
C HIS A 23 -10.02 6.26 1.29
N LEU A 24 -10.30 6.95 0.19
CA LEU A 24 -11.17 8.11 0.13
C LEU A 24 -12.58 7.72 -0.33
N GLU A 25 -12.70 7.05 -1.49
CA GLU A 25 -14.00 6.67 -2.06
C GLU A 25 -14.54 5.35 -1.50
N ARG A 26 -13.76 4.63 -0.67
CA ARG A 26 -14.13 3.35 -0.04
C ARG A 26 -14.52 2.27 -1.05
N LEU A 27 -13.97 2.34 -2.26
CA LEU A 27 -14.17 1.30 -3.26
C LEU A 27 -13.26 0.10 -2.96
N TRP A 28 -13.88 -1.01 -2.64
CA TRP A 28 -13.19 -2.27 -2.41
C TRP A 28 -13.68 -3.30 -3.42
N ALA A 29 -12.75 -3.89 -4.17
CA ALA A 29 -13.04 -5.05 -4.99
C ALA A 29 -12.45 -6.28 -4.29
N GLU A 30 -13.30 -7.11 -3.73
CA GLU A 30 -12.88 -8.45 -3.30
C GLU A 30 -12.41 -9.23 -4.52
N ASN A 31 -11.18 -9.67 -4.49
CA ASN A 31 -10.67 -10.63 -5.44
C ASN A 31 -9.98 -11.76 -4.67
N ARG A 32 -9.74 -12.89 -5.38
CA ARG A 32 -9.06 -14.05 -4.81
C ARG A 32 -7.76 -13.72 -4.08
N PHE A 33 -7.08 -12.62 -4.47
CA PHE A 33 -5.80 -12.20 -3.88
C PHE A 33 -5.97 -11.46 -2.54
N THR A 34 -7.06 -10.71 -2.35
CA THR A 34 -7.38 -10.06 -1.08
C THR A 34 -7.83 -11.08 -0.03
N ALA A 35 -8.74 -11.99 -0.39
CA ALA A 35 -9.25 -13.02 0.51
C ALA A 35 -8.15 -13.97 1.05
N GLU A 36 -7.17 -14.34 0.19
CA GLU A 36 -6.06 -15.18 0.63
C GLU A 36 -4.96 -14.40 1.38
N GLY A 37 -4.89 -13.07 1.22
CA GLY A 37 -4.07 -12.18 2.04
C GLY A 37 -4.56 -12.16 3.49
N ASP A 38 -5.87 -12.05 3.69
CA ASP A 38 -6.51 -12.02 5.00
C ASP A 38 -6.24 -13.30 5.81
N VAL A 39 -6.15 -14.47 5.15
CA VAL A 39 -5.79 -15.74 5.82
C VAL A 39 -4.36 -15.73 6.35
N LEU A 40 -3.40 -15.11 5.65
CA LEU A 40 -2.02 -15.00 6.12
C LEU A 40 -1.90 -14.04 7.31
N HIS A 41 -2.62 -12.92 7.27
CA HIS A 41 -2.71 -12.00 8.40
C HIS A 41 -3.40 -12.66 9.60
N ALA A 42 -4.46 -13.47 9.40
CA ALA A 42 -5.11 -14.21 10.46
C ALA A 42 -4.19 -15.22 11.20
N VAL A 43 -3.10 -15.70 10.55
CA VAL A 43 -2.08 -16.53 11.23
C VAL A 43 -1.16 -15.64 12.08
N ALA A 44 -0.87 -14.41 11.66
CA ALA A 44 -0.13 -13.43 12.43
C ALA A 44 -1.00 -12.86 13.57
N ASP A 45 -2.30 -12.69 13.36
CA ASP A 45 -3.27 -12.09 14.28
C ASP A 45 -3.53 -12.87 15.58
N LYS A 46 -2.94 -14.04 15.76
CA LYS A 46 -2.98 -14.74 17.04
C LYS A 46 -2.26 -14.03 18.18
N GLY A 47 -1.65 -12.87 17.88
CA GLY A 47 -1.01 -11.97 18.83
C GLY A 47 0.01 -12.68 19.75
N GLY A 48 0.79 -11.91 20.46
CA GLY A 48 1.65 -12.42 21.50
C GLY A 48 3.13 -12.15 21.27
N ALA A 49 3.87 -12.22 22.37
CA ALA A 49 5.33 -12.09 22.35
C ALA A 49 5.97 -13.41 22.72
N ARG A 50 6.96 -13.81 21.92
CA ARG A 50 7.78 -15.02 22.20
C ARG A 50 9.26 -14.65 22.14
N ARG A 51 10.07 -15.30 22.96
CA ARG A 51 11.53 -15.17 22.90
C ARG A 51 12.12 -16.45 22.32
N ILE A 52 12.85 -16.33 21.21
CA ILE A 52 13.50 -17.45 20.54
C ILE A 52 14.97 -17.06 20.33
N LYS A 53 15.90 -17.85 20.88
CA LYS A 53 17.35 -17.60 20.78
C LYS A 53 17.76 -16.17 21.15
N GLY A 54 17.17 -15.61 22.21
CA GLY A 54 17.46 -14.25 22.67
C GLY A 54 16.67 -13.14 21.98
N VAL A 55 16.11 -13.37 20.80
CA VAL A 55 15.28 -12.40 20.04
C VAL A 55 13.85 -12.43 20.56
N ARG A 56 13.30 -11.27 20.90
CA ARG A 56 11.89 -11.10 21.26
C ARG A 56 11.09 -10.84 19.99
N ARG A 57 10.16 -11.73 19.68
CA ARG A 57 9.23 -11.63 18.55
C ARG A 57 7.89 -11.16 19.03
N VAL A 58 7.37 -10.09 18.44
CA VAL A 58 6.04 -9.55 18.74
C VAL A 58 5.23 -9.58 17.46
N LEU A 59 4.12 -10.31 17.51
CA LEU A 59 3.15 -10.42 16.42
C LEU A 59 2.09 -9.34 16.58
N SER A 60 1.56 -8.83 15.47
CA SER A 60 0.47 -7.85 15.41
C SER A 60 0.76 -6.61 16.28
N LEU A 61 1.97 -6.06 16.15
CA LEU A 61 2.37 -4.89 16.91
C LEU A 61 1.73 -3.62 16.30
N HIS A 62 0.96 -2.91 17.12
CA HIS A 62 0.44 -1.60 16.73
C HIS A 62 1.56 -0.58 16.61
N LEU A 63 1.61 0.09 15.48
CA LEU A 63 2.60 1.10 15.14
C LEU A 63 1.93 2.44 14.84
N GLY A 64 2.62 3.53 15.19
CA GLY A 64 2.16 4.88 14.87
C GLY A 64 3.32 5.87 14.82
N SER A 65 3.16 6.89 14.00
CA SER A 65 4.01 8.06 13.94
C SER A 65 3.12 9.30 13.97
N THR A 66 3.27 10.08 15.01
CA THR A 66 2.58 11.38 15.13
C THR A 66 3.16 12.39 14.15
N ARG A 67 4.48 12.36 13.94
CA ARG A 67 5.17 13.23 13.00
C ARG A 67 4.67 13.06 11.57
N LEU A 68 4.44 11.81 11.14
CA LEU A 68 3.99 11.48 9.79
C LEU A 68 2.48 11.31 9.67
N ASN A 69 1.76 11.32 10.80
CA ASN A 69 0.32 11.02 10.88
C ASN A 69 -0.05 9.71 10.17
N ILE A 70 0.69 8.65 10.48
CA ILE A 70 0.46 7.29 9.96
C ILE A 70 0.29 6.31 11.12
N ALA A 71 -0.52 5.26 10.94
CA ALA A 71 -0.68 4.20 11.91
C ALA A 71 -1.08 2.87 11.25
N GLY A 72 -0.88 1.77 11.96
CA GLY A 72 -1.30 0.45 11.52
C GLY A 72 -0.75 -0.65 12.39
N VAL A 73 -0.70 -1.86 11.85
CA VAL A 73 -0.21 -3.05 12.55
C VAL A 73 0.89 -3.69 11.72
N ALA A 74 2.03 -3.98 12.36
CA ALA A 74 3.07 -4.81 11.76
C ALA A 74 2.78 -6.29 12.02
N ASP A 75 2.91 -7.14 11.02
CA ASP A 75 2.69 -8.58 11.15
C ASP A 75 3.61 -9.20 12.20
N LEU A 76 4.89 -8.83 12.17
CA LEU A 76 5.91 -9.28 13.11
C LEU A 76 6.97 -8.19 13.29
N VAL A 77 7.38 -7.94 14.53
CA VAL A 77 8.59 -7.19 14.84
C VAL A 77 9.53 -8.06 15.70
N GLU A 78 10.74 -8.21 15.25
CA GLU A 78 11.82 -8.89 15.97
C GLU A 78 12.67 -7.85 16.70
N PHE A 79 12.85 -8.02 18.01
CA PHE A 79 13.73 -7.17 18.81
C PHE A 79 14.96 -7.97 19.20
N ALA A 80 16.11 -7.52 18.79
CA ALA A 80 17.40 -8.09 19.19
C ALA A 80 17.69 -7.83 20.70
N PRO A 81 18.66 -8.52 21.30
CA PRO A 81 19.00 -8.30 22.71
C PRO A 81 19.41 -6.87 23.06
N ASP A 82 20.00 -6.15 22.11
CA ASP A 82 20.38 -4.73 22.24
C ASP A 82 19.20 -3.77 22.08
N GLY A 83 18.01 -4.29 21.77
CA GLY A 83 16.79 -3.54 21.55
C GLY A 83 16.59 -3.04 20.12
N THR A 84 17.46 -3.35 19.18
CA THR A 84 17.28 -3.04 17.76
C THR A 84 16.04 -3.75 17.23
N ALA A 85 15.13 -3.00 16.61
CA ALA A 85 13.91 -3.52 16.01
C ALA A 85 14.11 -3.88 14.54
N LEU A 86 13.50 -4.98 14.10
CA LEU A 86 13.48 -5.42 12.71
C LEU A 86 12.04 -5.78 12.34
N PRO A 87 11.32 -4.95 11.59
CA PRO A 87 9.99 -5.26 11.12
C PRO A 87 10.04 -6.33 10.02
N VAL A 88 9.08 -7.24 10.06
CA VAL A 88 8.91 -8.31 9.08
C VAL A 88 7.47 -8.32 8.60
N GLU A 89 7.29 -8.05 7.32
CA GLU A 89 5.98 -8.01 6.68
C GLU A 89 5.75 -9.27 5.84
N TYR A 90 4.60 -9.89 6.01
CA TYR A 90 4.22 -11.08 5.25
C TYR A 90 3.51 -10.68 3.96
N LYS A 91 4.00 -11.20 2.83
CA LYS A 91 3.40 -11.00 1.51
C LYS A 91 3.05 -12.35 0.89
N ARG A 92 1.83 -12.47 0.40
CA ARG A 92 1.33 -13.72 -0.17
C ARG A 92 2.06 -14.11 -1.46
N GLY A 93 2.25 -13.17 -2.37
CA GLY A 93 2.75 -13.41 -3.73
C GLY A 93 4.27 -13.55 -3.81
N LYS A 94 4.79 -13.19 -4.99
CA LYS A 94 6.23 -13.09 -5.28
C LYS A 94 6.74 -11.66 -5.14
N PRO A 95 8.06 -11.46 -5.02
CA PRO A 95 8.66 -10.13 -5.08
C PRO A 95 8.19 -9.37 -6.32
N LYS A 96 7.83 -8.10 -6.13
CA LYS A 96 7.34 -7.21 -7.19
C LYS A 96 8.48 -6.35 -7.74
N LEU A 97 8.35 -5.92 -9.00
CA LEU A 97 9.33 -5.03 -9.64
C LEU A 97 9.29 -3.58 -9.16
N HIS A 98 8.27 -3.21 -8.38
CA HIS A 98 8.10 -1.86 -7.85
C HIS A 98 8.27 -1.87 -6.32
N ARG A 99 8.78 -0.78 -5.78
CA ARG A 99 9.15 -0.65 -4.35
C ARG A 99 7.96 -0.47 -3.39
N ALA A 100 6.73 -0.78 -3.78
CA ALA A 100 5.54 -0.52 -2.95
C ALA A 100 5.54 -1.31 -1.63
N ASP A 101 5.91 -2.61 -1.67
CA ASP A 101 6.00 -3.43 -0.47
C ASP A 101 7.15 -2.95 0.44
N GLU A 102 8.26 -2.51 -0.15
CA GLU A 102 9.41 -1.96 0.58
C GLU A 102 9.07 -0.62 1.25
N ALA A 103 8.31 0.25 0.58
CA ALA A 103 7.90 1.53 1.15
C ALA A 103 6.92 1.35 2.32
N GLN A 104 6.00 0.37 2.26
CA GLN A 104 5.16 0.03 3.39
C GLN A 104 5.99 -0.44 4.58
N LEU A 105 6.98 -1.31 4.34
CA LEU A 105 7.88 -1.82 5.37
C LEU A 105 8.76 -0.69 5.95
N CYS A 106 9.25 0.22 5.11
CA CYS A 106 10.00 1.40 5.54
C CYS A 106 9.14 2.34 6.40
N ALA A 107 7.86 2.52 6.09
CA ALA A 107 6.95 3.29 6.93
C ALA A 107 6.76 2.65 8.31
N GLN A 108 6.73 1.32 8.42
CA GLN A 108 6.75 0.62 9.71
C GLN A 108 8.04 0.94 10.49
N ALA A 109 9.19 0.96 9.80
CA ALA A 109 10.46 1.32 10.43
C ALA A 109 10.45 2.76 10.96
N LEU A 110 9.93 3.71 10.20
CA LEU A 110 9.80 5.11 10.64
C LEU A 110 8.90 5.25 11.89
N CYS A 111 7.83 4.46 11.97
CA CYS A 111 7.02 4.39 13.20
C CYS A 111 7.83 3.82 14.38
N LEU A 112 8.54 2.71 14.16
CA LEU A 112 9.36 2.08 15.19
C LEU A 112 10.47 3.01 15.69
N GLU A 113 11.09 3.77 14.80
CA GLU A 113 12.11 4.77 15.16
C GLU A 113 11.53 5.85 16.09
N GLU A 114 10.34 6.39 15.76
CA GLU A 114 9.68 7.38 16.60
C GLU A 114 9.25 6.78 17.96
N MET A 115 8.71 5.57 17.96
CA MET A 115 8.22 4.90 19.17
C MET A 115 9.35 4.45 20.11
N THR A 116 10.52 4.09 19.56
CA THR A 116 11.62 3.52 20.37
C THR A 116 12.78 4.49 20.58
N GLY A 117 12.87 5.57 19.81
CA GLY A 117 14.00 6.49 19.80
C GLY A 117 15.28 5.85 19.24
N ARG A 118 15.19 4.74 18.53
CA ARG A 118 16.34 3.98 18.01
C ARG A 118 16.25 3.83 16.50
N PRO A 119 17.39 3.87 15.77
CA PRO A 119 17.38 3.67 14.33
C PRO A 119 16.95 2.25 13.96
N VAL A 120 16.22 2.13 12.85
CA VAL A 120 15.82 0.85 12.24
C VAL A 120 16.38 0.82 10.82
N PRO A 121 17.58 0.27 10.62
CA PRO A 121 18.28 0.39 9.34
C PRO A 121 17.77 -0.54 8.25
N GLU A 122 17.09 -1.62 8.63
CA GLU A 122 16.58 -2.63 7.69
C GLU A 122 15.32 -3.32 8.23
N GLY A 123 14.62 -4.01 7.34
CA GLY A 123 13.52 -4.92 7.65
C GLY A 123 13.53 -6.13 6.74
N ALA A 124 12.47 -6.92 6.76
CA ALA A 124 12.37 -8.07 5.88
C ALA A 124 10.96 -8.25 5.31
N LEU A 125 10.87 -8.66 4.05
CA LEU A 125 9.65 -9.13 3.40
C LEU A 125 9.67 -10.65 3.35
N PHE A 126 8.62 -11.29 3.84
CA PHE A 126 8.45 -12.73 3.73
C PHE A 126 7.38 -13.05 2.69
N TYR A 127 7.80 -13.64 1.58
CA TYR A 127 6.92 -14.03 0.48
C TYR A 127 6.48 -15.48 0.66
N ALA A 128 5.19 -15.68 0.97
CA ALA A 128 4.64 -17.01 1.30
C ALA A 128 4.70 -17.99 0.13
N GLU A 129 4.48 -17.53 -1.11
CA GLU A 129 4.50 -18.38 -2.30
C GLU A 129 5.90 -19.00 -2.54
N THR A 130 6.94 -18.22 -2.34
CA THR A 130 8.33 -18.68 -2.53
C THR A 130 8.99 -19.14 -1.25
N ARG A 131 8.36 -18.93 -0.09
CA ARG A 131 8.88 -19.14 1.27
C ARG A 131 10.24 -18.45 1.49
N ARG A 132 10.42 -17.29 0.85
CA ARG A 132 11.66 -16.52 0.94
C ARG A 132 11.49 -15.31 1.83
N ARG A 133 12.47 -15.11 2.70
CA ARG A 133 12.68 -13.87 3.45
C ARG A 133 13.72 -13.05 2.70
N VAL A 134 13.34 -11.81 2.33
CA VAL A 134 14.19 -10.87 1.60
C VAL A 134 14.47 -9.70 2.53
N ALA A 135 15.74 -9.44 2.81
CA ALA A 135 16.15 -8.27 3.57
C ALA A 135 15.96 -6.99 2.72
N VAL A 136 15.49 -5.94 3.34
CA VAL A 136 15.25 -4.64 2.72
C VAL A 136 16.00 -3.58 3.52
N PRO A 137 17.14 -3.07 3.02
CA PRO A 137 17.82 -1.95 3.65
C PRO A 137 17.00 -0.67 3.44
N PHE A 138 16.87 0.12 4.50
CA PHE A 138 16.16 1.40 4.44
C PHE A 138 17.16 2.52 4.14
N ASP A 139 17.65 2.49 2.90
CA ASP A 139 18.54 3.53 2.36
C ASP A 139 17.87 4.90 2.24
N ALA A 140 18.65 5.93 1.98
CA ALA A 140 18.17 7.31 1.87
C ALA A 140 17.12 7.47 0.75
N GLU A 141 17.25 6.72 -0.35
CA GLU A 141 16.32 6.76 -1.47
C GLU A 141 14.94 6.19 -1.10
N LEU A 142 14.92 5.02 -0.44
CA LEU A 142 13.67 4.40 0.01
C LEU A 142 12.97 5.23 1.08
N ARG A 143 13.73 5.82 2.02
CA ARG A 143 13.18 6.72 3.04
C ARG A 143 12.56 7.96 2.40
N ALA A 144 13.27 8.60 1.47
CA ALA A 144 12.76 9.76 0.73
C ALA A 144 11.50 9.43 -0.08
N LEU A 145 11.49 8.29 -0.80
CA LEU A 145 10.31 7.80 -1.51
C LEU A 145 9.13 7.61 -0.57
N THR A 146 9.36 6.99 0.58
CA THR A 146 8.31 6.69 1.57
C THR A 146 7.72 7.98 2.14
N GLU A 147 8.54 8.90 2.60
CA GLU A 147 8.08 10.18 3.17
C GLU A 147 7.38 11.05 2.12
N ALA A 148 7.90 11.13 0.90
CA ALA A 148 7.24 11.83 -0.20
C ALA A 148 5.88 11.22 -0.53
N THR A 149 5.79 9.89 -0.56
CA THR A 149 4.52 9.19 -0.81
C THR A 149 3.49 9.46 0.29
N ILE A 150 3.92 9.47 1.56
CA ILE A 150 3.05 9.80 2.69
C ILE A 150 2.51 11.24 2.55
N ALA A 151 3.39 12.20 2.21
CA ALA A 151 3.00 13.59 2.01
C ALA A 151 2.03 13.76 0.83
N ASP A 152 2.27 13.06 -0.29
CA ASP A 152 1.38 13.08 -1.46
C ASP A 152 0.00 12.50 -1.12
N LEU A 153 -0.02 11.36 -0.43
CA LEU A 153 -1.27 10.73 -0.01
C LEU A 153 -2.04 11.59 0.99
N ALA A 154 -1.34 12.23 1.94
CA ALA A 154 -1.96 13.15 2.89
C ALA A 154 -2.65 14.32 2.15
N ARG A 155 -2.00 14.89 1.11
CA ARG A 155 -2.61 15.96 0.30
C ARG A 155 -3.85 15.47 -0.45
N VAL A 156 -3.80 14.28 -1.02
CA VAL A 156 -4.95 13.66 -1.71
C VAL A 156 -6.12 13.47 -0.75
N LEU A 157 -5.87 12.87 0.43
CA LEU A 157 -6.91 12.63 1.42
C LEU A 157 -7.49 13.94 1.99
N ALA A 158 -6.66 14.97 2.16
CA ALA A 158 -7.10 16.28 2.63
C ALA A 158 -7.92 17.05 1.58
N SER A 159 -7.59 16.90 0.28
CA SER A 159 -8.34 17.55 -0.80
C SER A 159 -9.74 16.96 -1.02
N GLY A 160 -9.95 15.70 -0.65
CA GLY A 160 -11.18 14.97 -0.98
C GLY A 160 -11.32 14.65 -2.47
N GLU A 161 -10.29 14.89 -3.28
CA GLU A 161 -10.33 14.70 -4.72
C GLU A 161 -9.52 13.51 -5.18
N THR A 162 -10.12 12.63 -5.96
CA THR A 162 -9.45 11.47 -6.55
C THR A 162 -8.58 11.91 -7.72
N PRO A 163 -7.25 11.72 -7.66
CA PRO A 163 -6.34 12.16 -8.70
C PRO A 163 -6.52 11.40 -10.01
N PRO A 164 -5.97 11.90 -11.14
CA PRO A 164 -6.00 11.20 -12.43
C PRO A 164 -5.26 9.85 -12.35
N PRO A 165 -5.55 8.92 -13.28
CA PRO A 165 -4.82 7.66 -13.38
C PRO A 165 -3.32 7.88 -13.63
N THR A 166 -2.50 6.93 -13.14
CA THR A 166 -1.07 6.95 -13.43
C THR A 166 -0.81 6.93 -14.95
N PRO A 167 0.20 7.64 -15.45
CA PRO A 167 0.60 7.57 -16.85
C PRO A 167 1.18 6.20 -17.24
N GLN A 168 1.58 5.40 -16.27
CA GLN A 168 2.16 4.08 -16.48
C GLN A 168 1.07 3.02 -16.76
N LYS A 169 0.63 2.91 -18.00
CA LYS A 169 -0.45 2.00 -18.43
C LYS A 169 -0.19 0.51 -18.09
N SER A 170 1.07 0.09 -17.97
CA SER A 170 1.42 -1.26 -17.52
C SER A 170 0.90 -1.57 -16.12
N ARG A 171 0.93 -0.60 -15.21
CA ARG A 171 0.36 -0.74 -13.86
C ARG A 171 -1.16 -0.90 -13.91
N CYS A 172 -1.84 -0.17 -14.79
CA CYS A 172 -3.30 -0.27 -14.93
C CYS A 172 -3.74 -1.67 -15.35
N ARG A 173 -2.99 -2.34 -16.24
CA ARG A 173 -3.32 -3.71 -16.70
C ARG A 173 -3.27 -4.77 -15.59
N ALA A 174 -2.42 -4.57 -14.59
CA ALA A 174 -2.26 -5.48 -13.46
C ALA A 174 -3.01 -5.01 -12.19
N CYS A 175 -3.77 -3.92 -12.30
CA CYS A 175 -4.48 -3.33 -11.16
C CYS A 175 -5.79 -4.06 -10.89
N SER A 176 -6.03 -4.46 -9.64
CA SER A 176 -7.30 -5.09 -9.22
C SER A 176 -8.51 -4.17 -9.36
N LEU A 177 -8.29 -2.85 -9.39
CA LEU A 177 -9.35 -1.85 -9.54
C LEU A 177 -9.50 -1.34 -10.99
N ALA A 178 -8.85 -1.95 -11.99
CA ALA A 178 -8.86 -1.43 -13.36
C ALA A 178 -10.29 -1.26 -13.92
N GLU A 179 -11.17 -2.23 -13.68
CA GLU A 179 -12.56 -2.21 -14.15
C GLU A 179 -13.39 -1.10 -13.50
N LEU A 180 -13.18 -0.82 -12.21
CA LEU A 180 -13.85 0.27 -11.50
C LEU A 180 -13.24 1.63 -11.85
N CYS A 181 -11.91 1.68 -11.94
CA CYS A 181 -11.17 2.90 -12.23
C CYS A 181 -11.36 3.41 -13.66
N ARG A 182 -11.49 2.50 -14.63
CA ARG A 182 -11.65 2.78 -16.07
C ARG A 182 -10.65 3.84 -16.58
N PRO A 183 -9.35 3.63 -16.42
CA PRO A 183 -8.34 4.64 -16.75
C PRO A 183 -8.35 5.06 -18.22
N GLU A 184 -8.85 4.22 -19.12
CA GLU A 184 -8.93 4.46 -20.56
C GLU A 184 -10.00 5.50 -20.96
N VAL A 185 -11.00 5.71 -20.10
CA VAL A 185 -12.05 6.73 -20.37
C VAL A 185 -11.82 8.03 -19.61
N PHE A 186 -10.82 8.06 -18.72
CA PHE A 186 -10.50 9.27 -17.97
C PHE A 186 -10.08 10.41 -18.88
N GLY A 187 -10.62 11.59 -18.63
CA GLY A 187 -10.36 12.78 -19.45
C GLY A 187 -11.11 12.82 -20.79
N ARG A 188 -11.90 11.78 -21.10
CA ARG A 188 -12.79 11.84 -22.26
C ARG A 188 -14.07 12.59 -21.89
N PRO A 189 -14.40 13.72 -22.56
CA PRO A 189 -15.60 14.46 -22.23
C PRO A 189 -16.85 13.63 -22.48
N ALA A 190 -17.66 13.39 -21.46
CA ALA A 190 -18.91 12.64 -21.58
C ALA A 190 -19.85 13.27 -22.63
N ARG A 191 -19.86 14.62 -22.72
CA ARG A 191 -20.59 15.36 -23.74
C ARG A 191 -20.16 14.96 -25.16
N ALA A 192 -18.86 14.94 -25.45
CA ALA A 192 -18.36 14.58 -26.78
C ALA A 192 -18.65 13.12 -27.15
N TRP A 193 -18.69 12.21 -26.16
CA TRP A 193 -19.14 10.83 -26.38
C TRP A 193 -20.64 10.80 -26.69
N ARG A 194 -21.48 11.45 -25.88
CA ARG A 194 -22.93 11.54 -26.09
C ARG A 194 -23.24 12.10 -27.47
N ASP A 195 -22.63 13.23 -27.86
CA ASP A 195 -22.89 13.89 -29.11
C ASP A 195 -22.53 13.02 -30.32
N ARG A 196 -21.41 12.26 -30.24
CA ARG A 196 -21.06 11.25 -31.25
C ARG A 196 -22.07 10.11 -31.32
N MET A 197 -22.56 9.62 -30.16
CA MET A 197 -23.55 8.53 -30.13
C MET A 197 -24.88 8.99 -30.73
N ILE A 198 -25.32 10.21 -30.44
CA ILE A 198 -26.51 10.78 -31.03
C ILE A 198 -26.34 10.93 -32.55
N ALA A 199 -25.23 11.48 -33.01
CA ALA A 199 -24.95 11.61 -34.46
C ALA A 199 -24.99 10.27 -35.15
N LYS A 200 -24.33 9.24 -34.59
CA LYS A 200 -24.33 7.89 -35.15
C LYS A 200 -25.71 7.23 -35.19
N SER A 201 -26.54 7.50 -34.19
CA SER A 201 -27.94 7.01 -34.17
C SER A 201 -28.81 7.67 -35.23
N LEU A 202 -28.56 8.93 -35.52
CA LEU A 202 -29.29 9.67 -36.55
C LEU A 202 -28.85 9.27 -37.97
N GLU A 203 -27.56 8.97 -38.18
CA GLU A 203 -27.04 8.48 -39.47
C GLU A 203 -27.56 7.09 -39.81
N GLY A 204 -27.84 6.22 -38.80
CA GLY A 204 -28.41 4.88 -38.99
C GLY A 204 -29.93 4.82 -39.15
N ALA A 205 -30.62 5.96 -39.04
CA ALA A 205 -32.07 6.09 -39.17
C ALA A 205 -32.49 6.66 -40.53
N GLY A 206 -31.67 6.55 -41.57
CA GLY A 206 -32.06 6.88 -42.93
C GLY A 206 -33.06 5.85 -43.49
N PRO A 207 -33.99 6.30 -44.36
CA PRO A 207 -35.15 5.54 -44.84
C PRO A 207 -34.78 4.32 -45.65
#